data_4a0280e7986fc1d803fd976d11b54a6b
#
_entry.id   4a0280e7986fc1d803fd976d11b54a6b
#
_cell.length_a   1.000
_cell.length_b   1.000
_cell.length_c   1.000
_cell.angle_alpha   90.00
_cell.angle_beta   90.00
_cell.angle_gamma   90.00
#
_symmetry.space_group_name_H-M   'P 1'
#
loop_
_entity.id
_entity.type
_entity.pdbx_description
1 polymer ?
#
loop_
_entity_poly.entity_id
_entity_poly.type
_entity_poly.pdbx_seq_one_letter_code
_entity_poly.pdbx_strand_id
1 'polypeptide(L)'
;NTKSKIICRMLDRNPDAVIDQAWFAARLSHALALRERVFDAPFYRLVHAEADLLPGIVIDRFCDVAVVQPNAAWAEAHLADLTAALIAVTGVSTVVKNATGRARGLEGLNEETLVLAGAVSAPIPVPMNGAVYLADVTGGQKTGLFFDQRPNHAFAARLAKGARVLDVFAHVGGFGLAALAAGAASTLAVDASAAALALAGQGAALSGHADQFTTRQGDAFDVLEALGAEGQQWLIEQMTAQLD
;
A
#
# COMPACT_ATOMS: atom_id res chain seq x y z
N ASN A 1 -17.10 -5.27 -21.78
CA ASN A 1 -17.68 -5.94 -20.63
C ASN A 1 -19.08 -5.39 -20.34
N THR A 2 -20.10 -6.27 -20.40
CA THR A 2 -21.52 -5.88 -20.23
C THR A 2 -21.90 -5.51 -18.79
N LYS A 3 -21.05 -5.81 -17.82
CA LYS A 3 -21.28 -5.53 -16.39
C LYS A 3 -20.60 -4.22 -15.93
N SER A 4 -19.59 -3.76 -16.64
CA SER A 4 -18.88 -2.52 -16.29
C SER A 4 -19.67 -1.29 -16.70
N LYS A 5 -19.68 -0.28 -15.83
CA LYS A 5 -20.19 1.07 -16.16
C LYS A 5 -19.19 1.86 -17.04
N ILE A 6 -17.94 1.45 -17.08
CA ILE A 6 -16.91 2.01 -17.93
C ILE A 6 -16.93 1.25 -19.26
N ILE A 7 -17.51 1.86 -20.27
CA ILE A 7 -17.77 1.22 -21.57
C ILE A 7 -16.46 1.02 -22.36
N CYS A 8 -15.54 1.97 -22.31
CA CYS A 8 -14.24 1.88 -22.98
C CYS A 8 -13.14 2.53 -22.17
N ARG A 9 -11.92 2.08 -22.39
CA ARG A 9 -10.68 2.68 -21.87
C ARG A 9 -9.73 2.89 -23.03
N MET A 10 -9.20 4.09 -23.17
CA MET A 10 -8.16 4.36 -24.16
C MET A 10 -6.82 3.84 -23.65
N LEU A 11 -6.27 2.83 -24.30
CA LEU A 11 -4.99 2.23 -23.94
C LEU A 11 -3.82 2.90 -24.67
N ASP A 12 -4.05 3.28 -25.95
CA ASP A 12 -3.08 3.97 -26.76
C ASP A 12 -3.78 4.97 -27.69
N ARG A 13 -3.04 6.01 -28.12
CA ARG A 13 -3.50 6.95 -29.14
C ARG A 13 -3.23 6.46 -30.55
N ASN A 14 -2.27 5.55 -30.72
CA ASN A 14 -2.00 4.87 -31.97
C ASN A 14 -3.01 3.72 -32.14
N PRO A 15 -3.90 3.75 -33.15
CA PRO A 15 -4.89 2.68 -33.36
C PRO A 15 -4.24 1.34 -33.77
N ASP A 16 -3.01 1.37 -34.30
CA ASP A 16 -2.27 0.18 -34.71
C ASP A 16 -1.34 -0.37 -33.60
N ALA A 17 -1.41 0.17 -32.38
CA ALA A 17 -0.59 -0.29 -31.27
C ALA A 17 -0.91 -1.73 -30.92
N VAL A 18 0.12 -2.57 -30.86
CA VAL A 18 0.02 -3.94 -30.35
C VAL A 18 0.25 -3.91 -28.85
N ILE A 19 -0.72 -4.40 -28.09
CA ILE A 19 -0.65 -4.48 -26.63
C ILE A 19 0.05 -5.78 -26.23
N ASP A 20 1.36 -5.72 -26.18
CA ASP A 20 2.27 -6.84 -25.90
C ASP A 20 3.26 -6.49 -24.79
N GLN A 21 4.18 -7.41 -24.51
CA GLN A 21 5.24 -7.20 -23.52
C GLN A 21 6.05 -5.93 -23.78
N ALA A 22 6.38 -5.60 -25.03
CA ALA A 22 7.18 -4.41 -25.37
C ALA A 22 6.40 -3.11 -25.09
N TRP A 23 5.11 -3.12 -25.38
CA TRP A 23 4.20 -2.02 -25.06
C TRP A 23 4.12 -1.75 -23.55
N PHE A 24 3.98 -2.81 -22.72
CA PHE A 24 4.03 -2.68 -21.26
C PHE A 24 5.39 -2.19 -20.80
N ALA A 25 6.49 -2.75 -21.32
CA ALA A 25 7.84 -2.37 -20.93
C ALA A 25 8.11 -0.88 -21.13
N ALA A 26 7.65 -0.29 -22.23
CA ALA A 26 7.81 1.14 -22.50
C ALA A 26 7.12 2.01 -21.42
N ARG A 27 5.89 1.66 -21.00
CA ARG A 27 5.14 2.39 -19.98
C ARG A 27 5.72 2.19 -18.58
N LEU A 28 6.09 0.97 -18.25
CA LEU A 28 6.73 0.65 -16.97
C LEU A 28 8.08 1.36 -16.83
N SER A 29 8.89 1.44 -17.93
CA SER A 29 10.14 2.18 -17.92
C SER A 29 9.93 3.67 -17.67
N HIS A 30 8.91 4.26 -18.28
CA HIS A 30 8.55 5.66 -18.03
C HIS A 30 8.14 5.89 -16.58
N ALA A 31 7.25 5.05 -16.04
CA ALA A 31 6.82 5.12 -14.66
C ALA A 31 8.00 4.92 -13.68
N LEU A 32 8.87 3.93 -13.93
CA LEU A 32 10.05 3.65 -13.13
C LEU A 32 11.00 4.85 -13.08
N ALA A 33 11.34 5.43 -14.24
CA ALA A 33 12.23 6.59 -14.33
C ALA A 33 11.70 7.79 -13.54
N LEU A 34 10.38 7.98 -13.45
CA LEU A 34 9.77 9.02 -12.62
C LEU A 34 9.95 8.71 -11.13
N ARG A 35 9.71 7.46 -10.70
CA ARG A 35 9.81 7.04 -9.29
C ARG A 35 11.25 7.12 -8.77
N GLU A 36 12.23 6.74 -9.59
CA GLU A 36 13.64 6.82 -9.24
C GLU A 36 14.17 8.25 -9.04
N ARG A 37 13.46 9.26 -9.57
CA ARG A 37 13.74 10.68 -9.27
C ARG A 37 13.17 11.15 -7.95
N VAL A 38 12.19 10.45 -7.40
CA VAL A 38 11.43 10.89 -6.21
C VAL A 38 11.80 10.08 -4.97
N PHE A 39 12.17 8.82 -5.15
CA PHE A 39 12.40 7.89 -4.05
C PHE A 39 13.80 7.31 -4.09
N ASP A 40 14.49 7.35 -2.95
CA ASP A 40 15.86 6.82 -2.80
C ASP A 40 15.92 5.28 -2.71
N ALA A 41 14.78 4.63 -2.48
CA ALA A 41 14.68 3.18 -2.33
C ALA A 41 13.42 2.64 -3.02
N PRO A 42 13.44 1.38 -3.52
CA PRO A 42 12.38 0.81 -4.33
C PRO A 42 11.16 0.34 -3.51
N PHE A 43 10.59 1.24 -2.72
CA PHE A 43 9.37 1.05 -1.94
C PHE A 43 8.39 2.17 -2.27
N TYR A 44 7.53 1.94 -3.27
CA TYR A 44 6.61 2.95 -3.78
C TYR A 44 5.51 2.36 -4.65
N ARG A 45 4.46 3.15 -4.91
CA ARG A 45 3.53 2.87 -5.99
C ARG A 45 4.20 3.13 -7.33
N LEU A 46 4.52 2.05 -8.06
CA LEU A 46 5.17 2.12 -9.37
C LEU A 46 4.17 2.60 -10.43
N VAL A 47 2.95 2.06 -10.43
CA VAL A 47 1.90 2.40 -11.40
C VAL A 47 0.62 2.80 -10.67
N HIS A 48 0.08 3.95 -11.04
CA HIS A 48 -1.19 4.47 -10.58
C HIS A 48 -2.17 4.64 -11.75
N ALA A 49 -2.60 3.52 -12.30
CA ALA A 49 -3.64 3.43 -13.31
C ALA A 49 -3.47 4.44 -14.47
N GLU A 50 -4.49 5.25 -14.72
CA GLU A 50 -4.55 6.22 -15.81
C GLU A 50 -3.43 7.27 -15.77
N ALA A 51 -2.96 7.61 -14.57
CA ALA A 51 -1.87 8.58 -14.38
C ALA A 51 -0.53 8.10 -14.97
N ASP A 52 -0.33 6.79 -15.03
CA ASP A 52 0.86 6.15 -15.62
C ASP A 52 0.54 5.43 -16.95
N LEU A 53 -0.54 5.84 -17.63
CA LEU A 53 -0.97 5.31 -18.93
C LEU A 53 -1.25 3.80 -18.96
N LEU A 54 -1.64 3.23 -17.81
CA LEU A 54 -2.03 1.84 -17.63
C LEU A 54 -3.41 1.74 -16.97
N PRO A 55 -4.50 2.15 -17.66
CA PRO A 55 -5.82 2.30 -17.09
C PRO A 55 -6.31 1.06 -16.32
N GLY A 56 -6.66 1.23 -15.05
CA GLY A 56 -7.17 0.15 -14.21
C GLY A 56 -6.10 -0.82 -13.71
N ILE A 57 -4.80 -0.50 -13.84
CA ILE A 57 -3.69 -1.26 -13.27
C ILE A 57 -3.05 -0.46 -12.14
N VAL A 58 -2.93 -1.05 -10.96
CA VAL A 58 -2.11 -0.51 -9.87
C VAL A 58 -0.97 -1.47 -9.61
N ILE A 59 0.24 -0.94 -9.46
CA ILE A 59 1.42 -1.75 -9.12
C ILE A 59 2.17 -1.06 -7.98
N ASP A 60 2.36 -1.79 -6.88
CA ASP A 60 3.20 -1.37 -5.77
C ASP A 60 4.49 -2.20 -5.76
N ARG A 61 5.63 -1.54 -5.57
CA ARG A 61 6.95 -2.16 -5.51
C ARG A 61 7.46 -2.20 -4.08
N PHE A 62 7.90 -3.38 -3.66
CA PHE A 62 8.47 -3.68 -2.36
C PHE A 62 9.86 -4.32 -2.56
N CYS A 63 10.86 -3.51 -2.93
CA CYS A 63 12.21 -3.94 -3.30
C CYS A 63 12.20 -4.94 -4.47
N ASP A 64 12.33 -6.22 -4.18
CA ASP A 64 12.39 -7.33 -5.13
C ASP A 64 11.02 -7.99 -5.40
N VAL A 65 9.97 -7.48 -4.78
CA VAL A 65 8.58 -7.94 -4.95
C VAL A 65 7.74 -6.83 -5.56
N ALA A 66 6.92 -7.17 -6.55
CA ALA A 66 5.88 -6.28 -7.07
C ALA A 66 4.49 -6.87 -6.84
N VAL A 67 3.56 -6.04 -6.40
CA VAL A 67 2.15 -6.43 -6.23
C VAL A 67 1.32 -5.74 -7.29
N VAL A 68 0.64 -6.52 -8.12
CA VAL A 68 -0.19 -6.05 -9.24
C VAL A 68 -1.66 -6.18 -8.88
N GLN A 69 -2.42 -5.11 -9.03
CA GLN A 69 -3.88 -5.10 -8.96
C GLN A 69 -4.46 -4.84 -10.37
N PRO A 70 -4.83 -5.87 -11.12
CA PRO A 70 -5.46 -5.73 -12.44
C PRO A 70 -6.97 -5.51 -12.26
N ASN A 71 -7.39 -4.27 -12.06
CA ASN A 71 -8.78 -3.90 -11.76
C ASN A 71 -9.68 -3.79 -13.00
N ALA A 72 -9.15 -4.03 -14.20
CA ALA A 72 -9.89 -3.99 -15.45
C ALA A 72 -9.76 -5.31 -16.23
N ALA A 73 -10.80 -5.72 -16.94
CA ALA A 73 -10.83 -6.98 -17.68
C ALA A 73 -9.73 -7.09 -18.76
N TRP A 74 -9.38 -5.97 -19.42
CA TRP A 74 -8.29 -5.97 -20.38
C TRP A 74 -6.92 -6.27 -19.72
N ALA A 75 -6.69 -5.73 -18.51
CA ALA A 75 -5.45 -5.96 -17.76
C ALA A 75 -5.31 -7.41 -17.33
N GLU A 76 -6.42 -8.04 -16.93
CA GLU A 76 -6.46 -9.47 -16.62
C GLU A 76 -6.10 -10.33 -17.85
N ALA A 77 -6.60 -9.97 -19.03
CA ALA A 77 -6.32 -10.69 -20.27
C ALA A 77 -4.85 -10.62 -20.71
N HIS A 78 -4.12 -9.58 -20.31
CA HIS A 78 -2.71 -9.35 -20.67
C HIS A 78 -1.74 -9.56 -19.49
N LEU A 79 -2.16 -10.30 -18.47
CA LEU A 79 -1.39 -10.42 -17.23
C LEU A 79 -0.02 -11.10 -17.43
N ALA A 80 0.09 -12.01 -18.39
CA ALA A 80 1.35 -12.67 -18.73
C ALA A 80 2.38 -11.69 -19.31
N ASP A 81 1.97 -10.88 -20.29
CA ASP A 81 2.84 -9.87 -20.91
C ASP A 81 3.23 -8.77 -19.91
N LEU A 82 2.28 -8.34 -19.09
CA LEU A 82 2.54 -7.38 -18.01
C LEU A 82 3.56 -7.92 -17.01
N THR A 83 3.41 -9.17 -16.57
CA THR A 83 4.32 -9.81 -15.62
C THR A 83 5.73 -9.92 -16.19
N ALA A 84 5.86 -10.39 -17.43
CA ALA A 84 7.15 -10.50 -18.11
C ALA A 84 7.83 -9.13 -18.30
N ALA A 85 7.07 -8.12 -18.71
CA ALA A 85 7.57 -6.76 -18.85
C ALA A 85 8.01 -6.17 -17.49
N LEU A 86 7.23 -6.39 -16.43
CA LEU A 86 7.52 -5.90 -15.08
C LEU A 86 8.85 -6.47 -14.56
N ILE A 87 9.06 -7.77 -14.69
CA ILE A 87 10.32 -8.42 -14.32
C ILE A 87 11.49 -7.85 -15.14
N ALA A 88 11.32 -7.75 -16.47
CA ALA A 88 12.37 -7.28 -17.36
C ALA A 88 12.79 -5.82 -17.08
N VAL A 89 11.82 -4.95 -16.76
CA VAL A 89 12.09 -3.52 -16.56
C VAL A 89 12.60 -3.22 -15.15
N THR A 90 12.04 -3.86 -14.13
CA THR A 90 12.32 -3.50 -12.73
C THR A 90 13.33 -4.42 -12.06
N GLY A 91 13.60 -5.59 -12.63
CA GLY A 91 14.46 -6.62 -12.06
C GLY A 91 13.85 -7.35 -10.86
N VAL A 92 12.57 -7.16 -10.52
CA VAL A 92 11.93 -7.89 -9.43
C VAL A 92 11.91 -9.39 -9.71
N SER A 93 12.17 -10.21 -8.71
CA SER A 93 12.13 -11.67 -8.83
C SER A 93 10.73 -12.24 -8.55
N THR A 94 9.90 -11.50 -7.82
CA THR A 94 8.59 -11.96 -7.39
C THR A 94 7.49 -11.00 -7.82
N VAL A 95 6.43 -11.54 -8.42
CA VAL A 95 5.22 -10.80 -8.80
C VAL A 95 4.01 -11.46 -8.18
N VAL A 96 3.25 -10.70 -7.40
CA VAL A 96 2.02 -11.13 -6.75
C VAL A 96 0.85 -10.41 -7.41
N LYS A 97 -0.17 -11.15 -7.83
CA LYS A 97 -1.48 -10.61 -8.18
C LYS A 97 -2.30 -10.50 -6.89
N ASN A 98 -2.69 -9.30 -6.50
CA ASN A 98 -3.68 -9.08 -5.45
C ASN A 98 -4.96 -8.53 -6.07
N ALA A 99 -5.93 -9.40 -6.25
CA ALA A 99 -7.15 -9.15 -7.01
C ALA A 99 -8.39 -9.14 -6.09
N THR A 100 -8.31 -8.49 -4.94
CA THR A 100 -9.37 -8.44 -3.91
C THR A 100 -10.18 -7.14 -3.91
N GLY A 101 -9.95 -6.25 -4.88
CA GLY A 101 -10.58 -4.93 -4.92
C GLY A 101 -12.05 -4.96 -5.41
N ARG A 102 -12.94 -4.22 -4.75
CA ARG A 102 -14.36 -4.04 -5.14
C ARG A 102 -14.56 -3.65 -6.61
N ALA A 103 -13.62 -2.90 -7.20
CA ALA A 103 -13.65 -2.50 -8.61
C ALA A 103 -13.69 -3.70 -9.56
N ARG A 104 -13.10 -4.82 -9.19
CA ARG A 104 -13.08 -6.05 -10.00
C ARG A 104 -14.47 -6.67 -10.15
N GLY A 105 -15.25 -6.68 -9.08
CA GLY A 105 -16.64 -7.16 -9.14
C GLY A 105 -17.49 -6.37 -10.13
N LEU A 106 -17.26 -5.05 -10.25
CA LEU A 106 -17.92 -4.19 -11.24
C LEU A 106 -17.49 -4.52 -12.68
N GLU A 107 -16.30 -5.04 -12.87
CA GLU A 107 -15.78 -5.54 -14.17
C GLU A 107 -16.18 -7.01 -14.43
N GLY A 108 -16.85 -7.68 -13.48
CA GLY A 108 -17.23 -9.08 -13.58
C GLY A 108 -16.05 -10.05 -13.46
N LEU A 109 -14.99 -9.62 -12.77
CA LEU A 109 -13.79 -10.41 -12.49
C LEU A 109 -13.88 -11.05 -11.10
N ASN A 110 -13.28 -12.22 -10.95
CA ASN A 110 -13.20 -12.91 -9.66
C ASN A 110 -12.15 -12.24 -8.75
N GLU A 111 -12.36 -12.37 -7.44
CA GLU A 111 -11.37 -12.03 -6.43
C GLU A 111 -10.39 -13.20 -6.27
N GLU A 112 -9.09 -12.89 -6.30
CA GLU A 112 -8.04 -13.90 -6.18
C GLU A 112 -6.71 -13.25 -5.79
N THR A 113 -5.95 -13.91 -4.91
CA THR A 113 -4.54 -13.58 -4.68
C THR A 113 -3.68 -14.75 -5.15
N LEU A 114 -2.72 -14.47 -6.01
CA LEU A 114 -1.90 -15.49 -6.66
C LEU A 114 -0.47 -14.98 -6.86
N VAL A 115 0.52 -15.82 -6.61
CA VAL A 115 1.92 -15.56 -6.99
C VAL A 115 2.08 -15.91 -8.48
N LEU A 116 2.36 -14.90 -9.31
CA LEU A 116 2.52 -15.04 -10.76
C LEU A 116 3.95 -15.47 -11.13
N ALA A 117 4.94 -15.02 -10.36
CA ALA A 117 6.34 -15.38 -10.52
C ALA A 117 7.05 -15.33 -9.18
N GLY A 118 8.09 -16.16 -9.00
CA GLY A 118 8.88 -16.21 -7.79
C GLY A 118 8.16 -16.81 -6.59
N ALA A 119 8.51 -16.34 -5.39
CA ALA A 119 7.90 -16.75 -4.13
C ALA A 119 7.97 -15.62 -3.09
N VAL A 120 6.95 -15.54 -2.23
CA VAL A 120 6.95 -14.67 -1.05
C VAL A 120 6.47 -15.48 0.14
N SER A 121 7.21 -15.47 1.25
CA SER A 121 6.97 -16.37 2.39
C SER A 121 6.69 -15.67 3.71
N ALA A 122 6.84 -14.34 3.77
CA ALA A 122 6.69 -13.57 5.01
C ALA A 122 6.29 -12.12 4.70
N PRO A 123 5.80 -11.36 5.67
CA PRO A 123 5.66 -9.92 5.54
C PRO A 123 6.98 -9.25 5.18
N ILE A 124 6.92 -8.27 4.28
CA ILE A 124 8.09 -7.59 3.75
C ILE A 124 8.41 -6.36 4.61
N PRO A 125 9.65 -6.23 5.13
CA PRO A 125 10.06 -5.00 5.80
C PRO A 125 10.19 -3.84 4.81
N VAL A 126 9.52 -2.72 5.11
CA VAL A 126 9.49 -1.51 4.28
C VAL A 126 10.07 -0.35 5.06
N PRO A 127 11.31 0.04 4.84
CA PRO A 127 11.88 1.25 5.43
C PRO A 127 11.24 2.49 4.78
N MET A 128 10.61 3.34 5.60
CA MET A 128 9.92 4.53 5.14
C MET A 128 9.75 5.51 6.30
N ASN A 129 9.95 6.82 6.05
CA ASN A 129 9.77 7.87 7.06
C ASN A 129 10.53 7.64 8.38
N GLY A 130 11.73 7.05 8.30
CA GLY A 130 12.57 6.78 9.46
C GLY A 130 12.19 5.55 10.28
N ALA A 131 11.12 4.84 9.93
CA ALA A 131 10.66 3.62 10.58
C ALA A 131 10.64 2.42 9.61
N VAL A 132 10.45 1.22 10.14
CA VAL A 132 10.25 -0.02 9.39
C VAL A 132 8.81 -0.48 9.56
N TYR A 133 8.11 -0.61 8.44
CA TYR A 133 6.75 -1.14 8.37
C TYR A 133 6.79 -2.57 7.87
N LEU A 134 5.76 -3.37 8.17
CA LEU A 134 5.63 -4.71 7.63
C LEU A 134 4.44 -4.78 6.67
N ALA A 135 4.69 -5.16 5.43
CA ALA A 135 3.67 -5.34 4.40
C ALA A 135 3.38 -6.84 4.20
N ASP A 136 2.16 -7.27 4.49
CA ASP A 136 1.66 -8.58 4.09
C ASP A 136 1.02 -8.46 2.70
N VAL A 137 1.77 -8.87 1.68
CA VAL A 137 1.37 -8.73 0.27
C VAL A 137 0.47 -9.86 -0.21
N THR A 138 0.29 -10.91 0.57
CA THR A 138 -0.52 -12.08 0.23
C THR A 138 -1.83 -12.16 0.98
N GLY A 139 -1.85 -11.82 2.27
CA GLY A 139 -3.04 -11.87 3.12
C GLY A 139 -3.49 -10.49 3.61
N GLY A 140 -2.68 -9.46 3.40
CA GLY A 140 -2.97 -8.10 3.85
C GLY A 140 -4.03 -7.37 3.04
N GLN A 141 -4.55 -6.29 3.61
CA GLN A 141 -5.51 -5.42 2.94
C GLN A 141 -4.86 -4.69 1.75
N LYS A 142 -5.55 -4.62 0.62
CA LYS A 142 -5.06 -4.04 -0.65
C LYS A 142 -3.72 -4.68 -1.07
N THR A 143 -2.65 -3.89 -1.21
CA THR A 143 -1.30 -4.36 -1.55
C THR A 143 -0.41 -4.63 -0.33
N GLY A 144 -0.95 -4.52 0.88
CA GLY A 144 -0.25 -4.70 2.15
C GLY A 144 0.22 -3.41 2.81
N LEU A 145 0.31 -2.29 2.07
CA LEU A 145 0.68 -0.97 2.58
C LEU A 145 0.04 0.15 1.75
N PHE A 146 -0.16 1.32 2.37
CA PHE A 146 -0.75 2.51 1.73
C PHE A 146 0.35 3.54 1.40
N PHE A 147 1.03 3.39 0.26
CA PHE A 147 2.10 4.30 -0.16
C PHE A 147 1.63 5.74 -0.42
N ASP A 148 0.36 5.95 -0.74
CA ASP A 148 -0.26 7.25 -0.92
C ASP A 148 -0.30 8.07 0.36
N GLN A 149 -0.32 7.41 1.54
CA GLN A 149 -0.27 8.07 2.84
C GLN A 149 1.14 8.46 3.30
N ARG A 150 2.21 8.01 2.63
CA ARG A 150 3.60 8.29 3.00
C ARG A 150 3.90 9.78 3.27
N PRO A 151 3.46 10.74 2.41
CA PRO A 151 3.67 12.16 2.68
C PRO A 151 2.90 12.67 3.90
N ASN A 152 1.69 12.14 4.13
CA ASN A 152 0.86 12.49 5.28
C ASN A 152 1.49 11.98 6.58
N HIS A 153 1.99 10.74 6.60
CA HIS A 153 2.76 10.21 7.73
C HIS A 153 3.97 11.10 8.06
N ALA A 154 4.75 11.48 7.05
CA ALA A 154 5.91 12.35 7.23
C ALA A 154 5.54 13.77 7.69
N PHE A 155 4.41 14.30 7.23
CA PHE A 155 3.92 15.60 7.66
C PHE A 155 3.51 15.59 9.13
N ALA A 156 2.66 14.64 9.52
CA ALA A 156 2.14 14.52 10.87
C ALA A 156 3.25 14.22 11.89
N ALA A 157 4.20 13.38 11.52
CA ALA A 157 5.35 13.03 12.35
C ALA A 157 6.16 14.27 12.83
N ARG A 158 6.21 15.33 12.02
CA ARG A 158 6.89 16.60 12.41
C ARG A 158 6.24 17.29 13.60
N LEU A 159 4.97 17.02 13.87
CA LEU A 159 4.21 17.59 14.99
C LEU A 159 4.34 16.76 16.28
N ALA A 160 4.88 15.55 16.16
CA ALA A 160 4.80 14.53 17.21
C ALA A 160 5.93 14.55 18.24
N LYS A 161 6.98 15.39 18.05
CA LYS A 161 8.16 15.40 18.94
C LYS A 161 7.77 15.62 20.40
N GLY A 162 8.10 14.64 21.27
CA GLY A 162 7.80 14.67 22.70
C GLY A 162 6.33 14.42 23.04
N ALA A 163 5.45 14.26 22.05
CA ALA A 163 4.03 14.06 22.26
C ALA A 163 3.69 12.57 22.53
N ARG A 164 2.55 12.36 23.18
CA ARG A 164 1.86 11.07 23.18
C ARG A 164 0.92 11.05 21.98
N VAL A 165 1.04 10.04 21.13
CA VAL A 165 0.30 9.96 19.87
C VAL A 165 -0.76 8.86 19.94
N LEU A 166 -1.97 9.18 19.53
CA LEU A 166 -3.05 8.22 19.29
C LEU A 166 -3.24 8.09 17.77
N ASP A 167 -2.91 6.91 17.24
CA ASP A 167 -3.07 6.54 15.83
C ASP A 167 -4.32 5.67 15.69
N VAL A 168 -5.40 6.23 15.14
CA VAL A 168 -6.69 5.56 14.98
C VAL A 168 -6.88 5.15 13.53
N PHE A 169 -7.42 3.97 13.30
CA PHE A 169 -7.39 3.27 12.02
C PHE A 169 -5.94 3.00 11.55
N ALA A 170 -5.14 2.59 12.52
CA ALA A 170 -3.69 2.56 12.41
C ALA A 170 -3.16 1.58 11.36
N HIS A 171 -3.95 0.56 10.97
CA HIS A 171 -3.50 -0.52 10.09
C HIS A 171 -2.17 -1.10 10.60
N VAL A 172 -1.09 -1.02 9.82
CA VAL A 172 0.26 -1.46 10.22
C VAL A 172 1.07 -0.34 10.92
N GLY A 173 0.41 0.64 11.53
CA GLY A 173 1.03 1.70 12.32
C GLY A 173 1.60 2.85 11.51
N GLY A 174 0.93 3.25 10.43
CA GLY A 174 1.44 4.24 9.47
C GLY A 174 1.88 5.55 10.11
N PHE A 175 0.99 6.20 10.85
CA PHE A 175 1.28 7.46 11.54
C PHE A 175 2.09 7.23 12.82
N GLY A 176 1.73 6.22 13.59
CA GLY A 176 2.34 5.95 14.88
C GLY A 176 3.82 5.64 14.81
N LEU A 177 4.25 4.81 13.87
CA LEU A 177 5.66 4.48 13.67
C LEU A 177 6.47 5.67 13.15
N ALA A 178 5.91 6.44 12.22
CA ALA A 178 6.55 7.66 11.74
C ALA A 178 6.70 8.70 12.86
N ALA A 179 5.70 8.82 13.73
CA ALA A 179 5.74 9.72 14.88
C ALA A 179 6.84 9.32 15.87
N LEU A 180 6.99 8.04 16.20
CA LEU A 180 8.07 7.54 17.07
C LEU A 180 9.44 7.81 16.46
N ALA A 181 9.62 7.54 15.16
CA ALA A 181 10.87 7.85 14.46
C ALA A 181 11.21 9.35 14.48
N ALA A 182 10.19 10.22 14.56
CA ALA A 182 10.36 11.66 14.70
C ALA A 182 10.51 12.17 16.15
N GLY A 183 10.52 11.26 17.14
CA GLY A 183 10.74 11.56 18.54
C GLY A 183 9.48 11.74 19.37
N ALA A 184 8.36 11.14 19.01
CA ALA A 184 7.21 11.03 19.90
C ALA A 184 7.59 10.26 21.19
N ALA A 185 6.98 10.63 22.30
CA ALA A 185 7.24 9.97 23.59
C ALA A 185 6.64 8.56 23.63
N SER A 186 5.46 8.40 23.07
CA SER A 186 4.78 7.10 22.96
C SER A 186 3.68 7.13 21.90
N THR A 187 3.28 5.95 21.42
CA THR A 187 2.15 5.78 20.51
C THR A 187 1.21 4.68 21.02
N LEU A 188 -0.09 4.96 20.96
CA LEU A 188 -1.15 3.97 21.04
C LEU A 188 -1.80 3.82 19.64
N ALA A 189 -1.66 2.65 19.04
CA ALA A 189 -2.28 2.32 17.75
C ALA A 189 -3.60 1.57 17.97
N VAL A 190 -4.67 2.05 17.33
CA VAL A 190 -6.02 1.48 17.41
C VAL A 190 -6.47 1.03 16.03
N ASP A 191 -6.86 -0.24 15.91
CA ASP A 191 -7.44 -0.80 14.69
C ASP A 191 -8.35 -1.99 15.02
N ALA A 192 -9.30 -2.28 14.15
CA ALA A 192 -10.16 -3.45 14.29
C ALA A 192 -9.41 -4.76 13.94
N SER A 193 -8.34 -4.68 13.12
CA SER A 193 -7.56 -5.83 12.66
C SER A 193 -6.44 -6.18 13.62
N ALA A 194 -6.60 -7.27 14.38
CA ALA A 194 -5.53 -7.81 15.23
C ALA A 194 -4.27 -8.18 14.43
N ALA A 195 -4.44 -8.69 13.21
CA ALA A 195 -3.31 -9.05 12.33
C ALA A 195 -2.50 -7.82 11.91
N ALA A 196 -3.18 -6.72 11.56
CA ALA A 196 -2.50 -5.47 11.22
C ALA A 196 -1.76 -4.87 12.42
N LEU A 197 -2.39 -4.86 13.60
CA LEU A 197 -1.74 -4.41 14.84
C LEU A 197 -0.54 -5.26 15.25
N ALA A 198 -0.59 -6.57 15.00
CA ALA A 198 0.56 -7.45 15.24
C ALA A 198 1.75 -7.08 14.33
N LEU A 199 1.50 -6.76 13.04
CA LEU A 199 2.51 -6.26 12.13
C LEU A 199 3.04 -4.89 12.55
N ALA A 200 2.18 -4.00 13.03
CA ALA A 200 2.57 -2.70 13.56
C ALA A 200 3.53 -2.84 14.77
N GLY A 201 3.21 -3.72 15.72
CA GLY A 201 4.07 -4.02 16.86
C GLY A 201 5.43 -4.61 16.47
N GLN A 202 5.46 -5.51 15.48
CA GLN A 202 6.71 -6.02 14.93
C GLN A 202 7.52 -4.91 14.24
N GLY A 203 6.86 -4.02 13.48
CA GLY A 203 7.48 -2.85 12.87
C GLY A 203 8.09 -1.90 13.91
N ALA A 204 7.40 -1.68 15.03
CA ALA A 204 7.92 -0.91 16.17
C ALA A 204 9.19 -1.55 16.76
N ALA A 205 9.19 -2.87 16.93
CA ALA A 205 10.36 -3.59 17.43
C ALA A 205 11.54 -3.48 16.46
N LEU A 206 11.30 -3.66 15.15
CA LEU A 206 12.34 -3.51 14.12
C LEU A 206 12.89 -2.08 14.02
N SER A 207 12.08 -1.09 14.40
CA SER A 207 12.45 0.34 14.44
C SER A 207 13.12 0.76 15.75
N GLY A 208 13.25 -0.15 16.73
CA GLY A 208 13.84 0.14 18.06
C GLY A 208 12.89 0.88 19.02
N HIS A 209 11.58 0.82 18.78
CA HIS A 209 10.54 1.55 19.55
C HIS A 209 9.53 0.63 20.26
N ALA A 210 9.88 -0.63 20.51
CA ALA A 210 8.95 -1.61 21.10
C ALA A 210 8.33 -1.13 22.43
N ASP A 211 9.12 -0.51 23.30
CA ASP A 211 8.68 -0.05 24.62
C ASP A 211 7.80 1.22 24.57
N GLN A 212 7.80 1.92 23.45
CA GLN A 212 7.05 3.16 23.24
C GLN A 212 5.78 2.96 22.42
N PHE A 213 5.57 1.75 21.89
CA PHE A 213 4.46 1.43 21.02
C PHE A 213 3.51 0.44 21.68
N THR A 214 2.26 0.83 21.80
CA THR A 214 1.19 -0.01 22.34
C THR A 214 0.05 -0.14 21.35
N THR A 215 -0.73 -1.21 21.45
CA THR A 215 -1.87 -1.46 20.57
C THR A 215 -3.14 -1.70 21.34
N ARG A 216 -4.28 -1.26 20.80
CA ARG A 216 -5.62 -1.57 21.32
C ARG A 216 -6.53 -1.99 20.16
N GLN A 217 -6.90 -3.27 20.14
CA GLN A 217 -7.85 -3.77 19.15
C GLN A 217 -9.26 -3.38 19.54
N GLY A 218 -10.03 -2.89 18.56
CA GLY A 218 -11.45 -2.60 18.75
C GLY A 218 -12.01 -1.72 17.64
N ASP A 219 -13.32 -1.49 17.70
CA ASP A 219 -13.94 -0.42 16.94
C ASP A 219 -13.38 0.93 17.39
N ALA A 220 -13.07 1.78 16.43
CA ALA A 220 -12.40 3.06 16.71
C ALA A 220 -13.24 3.98 17.61
N PHE A 221 -14.56 4.02 17.40
CA PHE A 221 -15.45 4.89 18.17
C PHE A 221 -15.62 4.40 19.60
N ASP A 222 -15.77 3.09 19.78
CA ASP A 222 -15.87 2.48 21.12
C ASP A 222 -14.57 2.71 21.93
N VAL A 223 -13.42 2.55 21.27
CA VAL A 223 -12.11 2.77 21.91
C VAL A 223 -11.92 4.26 22.25
N LEU A 224 -12.30 5.19 21.38
CA LEU A 224 -12.21 6.63 21.65
C LEU A 224 -13.11 7.05 22.80
N GLU A 225 -14.34 6.53 22.89
CA GLU A 225 -15.24 6.78 24.03
C GLU A 225 -14.64 6.29 25.36
N ALA A 226 -14.08 5.07 25.35
CA ALA A 226 -13.43 4.51 26.53
C ALA A 226 -12.19 5.33 26.95
N LEU A 227 -11.35 5.75 26.01
CA LEU A 227 -10.18 6.60 26.30
C LEU A 227 -10.58 7.98 26.83
N GLY A 228 -11.67 8.55 26.31
CA GLY A 228 -12.24 9.79 26.83
C GLY A 228 -12.71 9.66 28.28
N ALA A 229 -13.38 8.56 28.60
CA ALA A 229 -13.80 8.22 29.97
C ALA A 229 -12.62 8.00 30.95
N GLU A 230 -11.50 7.46 30.43
CA GLU A 230 -10.25 7.29 31.17
C GLU A 230 -9.49 8.62 31.40
N GLY A 231 -9.96 9.74 30.85
CA GLY A 231 -9.33 11.06 30.96
C GLY A 231 -7.98 11.17 30.22
N GLN A 232 -7.76 10.36 29.20
CA GLN A 232 -6.52 10.36 28.42
C GLN A 232 -6.43 11.59 27.52
N GLN A 233 -5.29 12.29 27.57
CA GLN A 233 -4.97 13.38 26.63
C GLN A 233 -3.96 12.90 25.60
N TRP A 234 -4.35 12.89 24.33
CA TRP A 234 -3.56 12.43 23.20
C TRP A 234 -3.50 13.51 22.13
N LEU A 235 -2.43 13.54 21.34
CA LEU A 235 -2.46 14.16 20.03
C LEU A 235 -3.23 13.20 19.11
N ILE A 236 -4.42 13.61 18.69
CA ILE A 236 -5.28 12.80 17.83
C ILE A 236 -4.95 13.13 16.38
N GLU A 237 -4.47 12.16 15.64
CA GLU A 237 -4.40 12.19 14.19
C GLU A 237 -5.58 11.40 13.64
N GLN A 238 -6.50 12.11 13.02
CA GLN A 238 -7.54 11.49 12.23
C GLN A 238 -7.00 11.21 10.85
N MET A 239 -6.87 9.95 10.50
CA MET A 239 -6.93 9.58 9.09
C MET A 239 -8.33 9.92 8.60
N THR A 240 -8.43 10.92 7.73
CA THR A 240 -9.65 11.12 6.95
C THR A 240 -10.00 9.79 6.30
N ALA A 241 -11.16 9.25 6.68
CA ALA A 241 -11.73 8.12 5.99
C ALA A 241 -11.61 8.39 4.49
N GLN A 242 -11.08 7.43 3.77
CA GLN A 242 -11.08 7.50 2.32
C GLN A 242 -12.51 7.74 1.88
N LEU A 243 -12.76 8.94 1.41
CA LEU A 243 -13.96 9.24 0.67
C LEU A 243 -13.97 8.30 -0.53
N ASP A 244 -15.06 7.58 -0.65
CA ASP A 244 -15.40 6.50 -1.59
C ASP A 244 -14.88 6.65 -3.03
#